data_f49b4152af27573376150d816051c7d3
#
_entry.id   f49b4152af27573376150d816051c7d3
#
_cell.length_a   1.000
_cell.length_b   1.000
_cell.length_c   1.000
_cell.angle_alpha   90.00
_cell.angle_beta   90.00
_cell.angle_gamma   90.00
#
_symmetry.space_group_name_H-M   'P 1'
#
loop_
_entity.id
_entity.type
_entity.pdbx_description
1 polymer ?
#
loop_
_entity_poly.entity_id
_entity_poly.type
_entity_poly.pdbx_seq_one_letter_code
_entity_poly.pdbx_strand_id
1 'polypeptide(L)'
;PYLLAMRYPNPMDEWNQGYRREYPVSIKGMDRPLQVTLPLSWNLSQNLQLGQNEFMSWRSESGTGQYVVALIETPTGATVDSIVAGLQKARPDCVTEKLPDSKIVRVYFPAKTDTENAVYYYAVPAGDQVFTVCGEVLRGKDEKTDALNQRLQAESNFFNAVASNIFVKPAS
;
A
#
# COMPACT_ATOMS: atom_id res chain seq x y z
N PRO A 1 -1.10 -16.87 12.01
CA PRO A 1 -1.58 -15.85 11.06
C PRO A 1 -2.92 -16.18 10.44
N TYR A 2 -3.10 -17.41 9.95
CA TYR A 2 -4.36 -17.83 9.33
C TYR A 2 -5.57 -17.69 10.26
N LEU A 3 -5.42 -18.08 11.53
CA LEU A 3 -6.49 -17.95 12.52
C LEU A 3 -6.86 -16.50 12.80
N LEU A 4 -5.88 -15.58 12.77
CA LEU A 4 -6.15 -14.14 12.89
C LEU A 4 -6.90 -13.62 11.67
N ALA A 5 -6.50 -14.03 10.46
CA ALA A 5 -7.19 -13.63 9.23
C ALA A 5 -8.63 -14.12 9.19
N MET A 6 -8.93 -15.31 9.75
CA MET A 6 -10.28 -15.81 9.87
C MET A 6 -11.11 -15.04 10.90
N ARG A 7 -10.49 -14.66 12.03
CA ARG A 7 -11.16 -13.92 13.10
C ARG A 7 -11.39 -12.45 12.72
N TYR A 8 -10.46 -11.87 11.99
CA TYR A 8 -10.50 -10.48 11.55
C TYR A 8 -10.34 -10.44 10.03
N PRO A 9 -11.37 -10.77 9.25
CA PRO A 9 -11.27 -10.78 7.79
C PRO A 9 -11.07 -9.39 7.20
N ASN A 10 -11.45 -8.36 7.95
CA ASN A 10 -11.23 -6.97 7.57
C ASN A 10 -9.87 -6.53 8.14
N PRO A 11 -8.93 -6.06 7.29
CA PRO A 11 -7.60 -5.68 7.75
C PRO A 11 -7.59 -4.59 8.82
N MET A 12 -8.55 -3.64 8.75
CA MET A 12 -8.62 -2.56 9.74
C MET A 12 -9.00 -3.05 11.12
N ASP A 13 -9.84 -4.07 11.20
CA ASP A 13 -10.23 -4.63 12.50
C ASP A 13 -9.05 -5.31 13.19
N GLU A 14 -8.26 -6.07 12.45
CA GLU A 14 -7.02 -6.66 12.97
C GLU A 14 -6.04 -5.58 13.41
N TRP A 15 -5.85 -4.57 12.59
CA TRP A 15 -4.98 -3.42 12.87
C TRP A 15 -5.41 -2.71 14.17
N ASN A 16 -6.70 -2.43 14.32
CA ASN A 16 -7.23 -1.72 15.48
C ASN A 16 -7.11 -2.52 16.78
N GLN A 17 -7.08 -3.83 16.71
CA GLN A 17 -6.86 -4.69 17.89
C GLN A 17 -5.39 -4.75 18.29
N GLY A 18 -4.50 -4.10 17.55
CA GLY A 18 -3.08 -4.10 17.86
C GLY A 18 -2.30 -5.30 17.33
N TYR A 19 -2.93 -6.16 16.55
CA TYR A 19 -2.25 -7.29 15.91
C TYR A 19 -1.51 -6.79 14.67
N ARG A 20 -0.34 -6.23 14.91
CA ARG A 20 0.52 -5.59 13.90
C ARG A 20 1.94 -6.09 14.03
N ARG A 21 2.67 -6.01 12.92
CA ARG A 21 4.09 -6.34 12.86
C ARG A 21 4.84 -5.28 12.07
N GLU A 22 5.98 -4.85 12.60
CA GLU A 22 6.89 -3.94 11.93
C GLU A 22 7.90 -4.73 11.11
N TYR A 23 8.11 -4.27 9.87
CA TYR A 23 9.09 -4.85 8.95
C TYR A 23 10.16 -3.82 8.64
N PRO A 24 11.44 -4.12 8.89
CA PRO A 24 12.52 -3.25 8.43
C PRO A 24 12.75 -3.49 6.94
N VAL A 25 12.88 -2.41 6.19
CA VAL A 25 13.18 -2.47 4.75
C VAL A 25 14.46 -1.69 4.51
N SER A 26 15.50 -2.40 4.07
CA SER A 26 16.78 -1.78 3.75
C SER A 26 16.69 -1.13 2.38
N ILE A 27 16.97 0.17 2.32
CA ILE A 27 16.94 0.96 1.10
C ILE A 27 18.37 1.35 0.74
N LYS A 28 18.76 1.12 -0.52
CA LYS A 28 20.08 1.49 -1.00
C LYS A 28 20.30 2.99 -0.85
N GLY A 29 21.41 3.36 -0.23
CA GLY A 29 21.76 4.75 0.02
C GLY A 29 21.22 5.31 1.33
N MET A 30 20.52 4.51 2.12
CA MET A 30 20.06 4.90 3.46
C MET A 30 20.83 4.15 4.54
N ASP A 31 21.25 4.87 5.57
CA ASP A 31 22.02 4.29 6.69
C ASP A 31 21.14 3.46 7.61
N ARG A 32 19.86 3.76 7.66
CA ARG A 32 18.88 3.11 8.55
C ARG A 32 17.70 2.58 7.76
N PRO A 33 17.12 1.46 8.20
CA PRO A 33 15.98 0.89 7.49
C PRO A 33 14.74 1.76 7.60
N LEU A 34 13.88 1.62 6.61
CA LEU A 34 12.53 2.12 6.64
C LEU A 34 11.68 1.10 7.41
N GLN A 35 10.80 1.57 8.29
CA GLN A 35 9.85 0.70 8.99
C GLN A 35 8.49 0.77 8.33
N VAL A 36 7.96 -0.41 8.00
CA VAL A 36 6.61 -0.57 7.45
C VAL A 36 5.83 -1.48 8.39
N THR A 37 4.64 -1.07 8.76
CA THR A 37 3.80 -1.84 9.69
C THR A 37 2.60 -2.42 8.96
N LEU A 38 2.38 -3.71 9.11
CA LEU A 38 1.27 -4.45 8.48
C LEU A 38 0.52 -5.25 9.55
N PRO A 39 -0.71 -5.69 9.27
CA PRO A 39 -1.39 -6.62 10.17
C PRO A 39 -0.59 -7.92 10.35
N LEU A 40 -0.65 -8.50 11.53
CA LEU A 40 0.14 -9.68 11.89
C LEU A 40 -0.15 -10.89 11.00
N SER A 41 -1.38 -11.04 10.51
CA SER A 41 -1.77 -12.16 9.65
C SER A 41 -1.23 -12.05 8.22
N TRP A 42 -0.71 -10.90 7.83
CA TRP A 42 -0.20 -10.72 6.47
C TRP A 42 1.16 -11.39 6.30
N ASN A 43 1.38 -11.95 5.13
CA ASN A 43 2.64 -12.57 4.76
C ASN A 43 3.50 -11.64 3.93
N LEU A 44 4.78 -11.62 4.25
CA LEU A 44 5.76 -11.03 3.34
C LEU A 44 5.78 -11.85 2.06
N SER A 45 5.52 -11.18 0.96
CA SER A 45 5.56 -11.77 -0.37
C SER A 45 6.79 -11.23 -1.10
N GLN A 46 7.72 -12.08 -1.42
CA GLN A 46 8.85 -11.73 -2.29
C GLN A 46 8.46 -12.04 -3.73
N ASN A 47 7.39 -11.42 -4.19
CA ASN A 47 6.93 -11.69 -5.54
C ASN A 47 7.73 -10.88 -6.55
N LEU A 48 8.74 -11.50 -7.10
CA LEU A 48 9.60 -10.92 -8.14
C LEU A 48 8.85 -10.66 -9.45
N GLN A 49 7.57 -11.02 -9.53
CA GLN A 49 6.77 -10.89 -10.75
C GLN A 49 5.97 -9.60 -10.85
N LEU A 50 5.84 -8.83 -9.75
CA LEU A 50 5.00 -7.62 -9.73
C LEU A 50 5.68 -6.37 -10.26
N GLY A 51 6.90 -6.47 -10.74
CA GLY A 51 7.59 -5.35 -11.35
C GLY A 51 9.05 -5.29 -10.93
N GLN A 52 9.87 -4.76 -11.82
CA GLN A 52 11.31 -4.66 -11.59
C GLN A 52 11.70 -3.64 -10.52
N ASN A 53 10.72 -2.83 -10.06
CA ASN A 53 10.94 -1.71 -9.17
C ASN A 53 10.30 -1.90 -7.79
N GLU A 54 9.91 -3.11 -7.45
CA GLU A 54 9.30 -3.39 -6.15
C GLU A 54 10.37 -3.75 -5.14
N PHE A 55 10.41 -3.04 -4.01
CA PHE A 55 11.31 -3.38 -2.92
C PHE A 55 10.79 -4.56 -2.10
N MET A 56 9.52 -4.46 -1.67
CA MET A 56 8.88 -5.48 -0.86
C MET A 56 7.37 -5.41 -1.06
N SER A 57 6.71 -6.54 -0.89
CA SER A 57 5.25 -6.59 -0.85
C SER A 57 4.77 -7.56 0.22
N TRP A 58 3.53 -7.34 0.65
CA TRP A 58 2.86 -8.14 1.67
C TRP A 58 1.45 -8.44 1.21
N ARG A 59 0.97 -9.64 1.55
CA ARG A 59 -0.36 -10.09 1.18
C ARG A 59 -1.13 -10.58 2.39
N SER A 60 -2.44 -10.34 2.38
CA SER A 60 -3.34 -10.96 3.34
C SER A 60 -3.48 -12.46 3.07
N GLU A 61 -3.69 -13.24 4.13
CA GLU A 61 -3.99 -14.67 4.03
C GLU A 61 -5.50 -14.95 3.93
N SER A 62 -6.33 -13.92 4.07
CA SER A 62 -7.77 -14.08 4.06
C SER A 62 -8.26 -14.63 2.73
N GLY A 63 -9.07 -15.70 2.77
CA GLY A 63 -9.67 -16.27 1.58
C GLY A 63 -10.88 -15.50 1.05
N THR A 64 -11.40 -14.54 1.82
CA THR A 64 -12.60 -13.78 1.44
C THR A 64 -12.31 -12.54 0.62
N GLY A 65 -11.07 -12.11 0.57
CA GLY A 65 -10.62 -10.98 -0.21
C GLY A 65 -9.13 -10.86 -0.08
N GLN A 66 -8.46 -10.68 -1.21
CA GLN A 66 -7.01 -10.55 -1.19
C GLN A 66 -6.62 -9.10 -1.32
N TYR A 67 -5.73 -8.70 -0.41
CA TYR A 67 -5.19 -7.35 -0.34
C TYR A 67 -3.67 -7.43 -0.45
N VAL A 68 -3.10 -6.43 -1.09
CA VAL A 68 -1.65 -6.31 -1.25
C VAL A 68 -1.23 -4.92 -0.83
N VAL A 69 -0.12 -4.83 -0.12
CA VAL A 69 0.63 -3.60 0.08
C VAL A 69 2.01 -3.80 -0.52
N ALA A 70 2.46 -2.87 -1.32
CA ALA A 70 3.80 -2.92 -1.92
C ALA A 70 4.53 -1.60 -1.69
N LEU A 71 5.81 -1.70 -1.39
CA LEU A 71 6.72 -0.56 -1.38
C LEU A 71 7.48 -0.57 -2.70
N ILE A 72 7.36 0.51 -3.46
CA ILE A 72 7.86 0.59 -4.83
C ILE A 72 9.04 1.56 -4.88
N GLU A 73 10.08 1.18 -5.61
CA GLU A 73 11.23 2.05 -5.85
C GLU A 73 10.80 3.31 -6.60
N THR A 74 11.29 4.45 -6.12
CA THR A 74 11.08 5.73 -6.80
C THR A 74 12.40 6.24 -7.38
N PRO A 75 12.34 7.05 -8.44
CA PRO A 75 13.56 7.67 -8.97
C PRO A 75 14.27 8.52 -7.92
N THR A 76 15.59 8.56 -8.00
CA THR A 76 16.39 9.42 -7.13
C THR A 76 15.95 10.87 -7.28
N GLY A 77 15.77 11.55 -6.15
CA GLY A 77 15.33 12.95 -6.14
C GLY A 77 13.84 13.15 -6.37
N ALA A 78 13.05 12.07 -6.37
CA ALA A 78 11.60 12.19 -6.51
C ALA A 78 11.00 13.01 -5.37
N THR A 79 10.00 13.81 -5.70
CA THR A 79 9.20 14.58 -4.75
C THR A 79 7.77 14.07 -4.77
N VAL A 80 6.98 14.46 -3.78
CA VAL A 80 5.54 14.13 -3.79
C VAL A 80 4.92 14.63 -5.10
N ASP A 81 5.20 15.87 -5.48
CA ASP A 81 4.63 16.45 -6.69
C ASP A 81 5.07 15.71 -7.97
N SER A 82 6.33 15.29 -8.06
CA SER A 82 6.81 14.56 -9.23
C SER A 82 6.19 13.17 -9.35
N ILE A 83 6.00 12.48 -8.23
CA ILE A 83 5.32 11.16 -8.21
C ILE A 83 3.86 11.31 -8.63
N VAL A 84 3.16 12.27 -8.05
CA VAL A 84 1.75 12.53 -8.38
C VAL A 84 1.60 12.91 -9.85
N ALA A 85 2.47 13.78 -10.37
CA ALA A 85 2.43 14.18 -11.78
C ALA A 85 2.64 12.98 -12.71
N GLY A 86 3.55 12.07 -12.36
CA GLY A 86 3.78 10.85 -13.14
C GLY A 86 2.58 9.94 -13.16
N LEU A 87 1.90 9.78 -12.01
CA LEU A 87 0.68 8.97 -11.91
C LEU A 87 -0.47 9.60 -12.69
N GLN A 88 -0.64 10.91 -12.61
CA GLN A 88 -1.66 11.64 -13.38
C GLN A 88 -1.43 11.53 -14.88
N LYS A 89 -0.18 11.54 -15.30
CA LYS A 89 0.16 11.34 -16.71
C LYS A 89 -0.18 9.92 -17.18
N ALA A 90 0.07 8.93 -16.34
CA ALA A 90 -0.26 7.53 -16.64
C ALA A 90 -1.79 7.30 -16.69
N ARG A 91 -2.55 7.94 -15.80
CA ARG A 91 -4.00 7.82 -15.70
C ARG A 91 -4.60 9.20 -15.43
N PRO A 92 -4.91 9.99 -16.48
CA PRO A 92 -5.45 11.35 -16.31
C PRO A 92 -6.77 11.43 -15.54
N ASP A 93 -7.52 10.35 -15.49
CA ASP A 93 -8.79 10.26 -14.76
C ASP A 93 -8.65 9.77 -13.33
N CYS A 94 -7.42 9.61 -12.84
CA CYS A 94 -7.18 9.25 -11.44
C CYS A 94 -7.64 10.37 -10.50
N VAL A 95 -7.91 10.02 -9.25
CA VAL A 95 -8.35 10.98 -8.23
C VAL A 95 -7.26 11.15 -7.19
N THR A 96 -6.81 12.38 -7.00
CA THR A 96 -5.78 12.71 -6.01
C THR A 96 -6.41 13.30 -4.75
N GLU A 97 -5.88 12.92 -3.61
CA GLU A 97 -6.33 13.43 -2.31
C GLU A 97 -5.15 13.52 -1.36
N LYS A 98 -4.99 14.66 -0.71
CA LYS A 98 -4.01 14.83 0.35
C LYS A 98 -4.57 14.26 1.64
N LEU A 99 -3.81 13.41 2.34
CA LEU A 99 -4.23 12.89 3.63
C LEU A 99 -4.21 14.01 4.69
N PRO A 100 -5.23 14.06 5.57
CA PRO A 100 -5.29 15.10 6.61
C PRO A 100 -4.05 15.11 7.52
N ASP A 101 -3.60 16.30 7.87
CA ASP A 101 -2.47 16.53 8.79
C ASP A 101 -1.18 15.82 8.38
N SER A 102 -0.98 15.64 7.09
CA SER A 102 0.21 14.99 6.57
C SER A 102 0.63 15.61 5.23
N LYS A 103 1.82 15.22 4.76
CA LYS A 103 2.30 15.59 3.43
C LYS A 103 2.08 14.47 2.41
N ILE A 104 1.39 13.40 2.82
CA ILE A 104 1.12 12.24 1.97
C ILE A 104 -0.01 12.58 1.01
N VAL A 105 0.19 12.25 -0.26
CA VAL A 105 -0.86 12.35 -1.28
C VAL A 105 -1.22 10.95 -1.75
N ARG A 106 -2.52 10.66 -1.76
CA ARG A 106 -3.08 9.41 -2.27
C ARG A 106 -3.61 9.64 -3.67
N VAL A 107 -3.31 8.71 -4.58
CA VAL A 107 -3.80 8.73 -5.95
C VAL A 107 -4.59 7.45 -6.19
N TYR A 108 -5.88 7.58 -6.47
CA TYR A 108 -6.78 6.46 -6.68
C TYR A 108 -6.88 6.12 -8.17
N PHE A 109 -6.59 4.86 -8.49
CA PHE A 109 -6.75 4.28 -9.82
C PHE A 109 -7.91 3.29 -9.76
N PRO A 110 -9.14 3.69 -10.11
CA PRO A 110 -10.23 2.73 -10.16
C PRO A 110 -10.02 1.71 -11.29
N ALA A 111 -10.45 0.49 -11.04
CA ALA A 111 -10.55 -0.50 -12.12
C ALA A 111 -11.63 -0.07 -13.10
N LYS A 112 -11.36 -0.16 -14.39
CA LYS A 112 -12.28 0.21 -15.47
C LYS A 112 -12.70 -0.97 -16.31
N THR A 113 -11.90 -2.03 -16.29
CA THR A 113 -12.15 -3.24 -17.09
C THR A 113 -12.19 -4.45 -16.16
N ASP A 114 -12.65 -5.58 -16.68
CA ASP A 114 -12.77 -6.82 -15.93
C ASP A 114 -11.43 -7.46 -15.60
N THR A 115 -10.32 -6.95 -16.14
CA THR A 115 -8.99 -7.48 -15.91
C THR A 115 -8.13 -6.60 -15.02
N GLU A 116 -8.54 -5.35 -14.76
CA GLU A 116 -7.80 -4.45 -13.91
C GLU A 116 -8.12 -4.67 -12.44
N ASN A 117 -7.14 -4.39 -11.58
CA ASN A 117 -7.34 -4.26 -10.14
C ASN A 117 -7.56 -2.79 -9.79
N ALA A 118 -8.15 -2.55 -8.61
CA ALA A 118 -8.30 -1.21 -8.07
C ALA A 118 -7.12 -0.92 -7.14
N VAL A 119 -6.55 0.27 -7.23
CA VAL A 119 -5.28 0.59 -6.56
C VAL A 119 -5.31 1.99 -5.96
N TYR A 120 -4.76 2.11 -4.75
CA TYR A 120 -4.32 3.38 -4.18
C TYR A 120 -2.79 3.45 -4.27
N TYR A 121 -2.28 4.53 -4.86
CA TYR A 121 -0.87 4.87 -4.76
C TYR A 121 -0.70 6.00 -3.76
N TYR A 122 0.34 5.93 -2.94
CA TYR A 122 0.66 6.96 -1.96
C TYR A 122 2.07 7.47 -2.21
N ALA A 123 2.21 8.78 -2.31
CA ALA A 123 3.53 9.41 -2.28
C ALA A 123 3.83 9.78 -0.83
N VAL A 124 4.79 9.09 -0.21
CA VAL A 124 5.04 9.14 1.23
C VAL A 124 6.44 9.69 1.50
N PRO A 125 6.55 10.90 2.06
CA PRO A 125 7.85 11.39 2.54
C PRO A 125 8.29 10.60 3.78
N ALA A 126 9.54 10.15 3.79
CA ALA A 126 10.14 9.50 4.93
C ALA A 126 11.64 9.79 4.94
N GLY A 127 12.13 10.43 6.00
CA GLY A 127 13.50 10.95 6.03
C GLY A 127 13.67 11.99 4.94
N ASP A 128 14.77 11.89 4.19
CA ASP A 128 15.09 12.82 3.10
C ASP A 128 14.58 12.35 1.73
N GLN A 129 13.79 11.28 1.70
CA GLN A 129 13.31 10.68 0.46
C GLN A 129 11.79 10.61 0.44
N VAL A 130 11.25 10.38 -0.75
CA VAL A 130 9.83 10.12 -0.96
C VAL A 130 9.68 8.74 -1.56
N PHE A 131 8.80 7.93 -0.97
CA PHE A 131 8.55 6.55 -1.40
C PHE A 131 7.16 6.45 -2.00
N THR A 132 7.01 5.50 -2.92
CA THR A 132 5.69 5.14 -3.44
C THR A 132 5.23 3.87 -2.74
N VAL A 133 4.04 3.95 -2.15
CA VAL A 133 3.38 2.82 -1.51
C VAL A 133 2.12 2.51 -2.29
N CYS A 134 1.89 1.25 -2.57
CA CYS A 134 0.72 0.78 -3.30
C CYS A 134 -0.16 -0.02 -2.36
N GLY A 135 -1.44 0.31 -2.31
CA GLY A 135 -2.46 -0.51 -1.67
C GLY A 135 -3.42 -1.01 -2.74
N GLU A 136 -3.59 -2.33 -2.83
CA GLU A 136 -4.31 -2.94 -3.93
C GLU A 136 -5.25 -4.02 -3.43
N VAL A 137 -6.43 -4.12 -4.03
CA VAL A 137 -7.32 -5.26 -3.87
C VAL A 137 -7.26 -6.10 -5.14
N LEU A 138 -7.07 -7.39 -4.96
CA LEU A 138 -7.04 -8.32 -6.08
C LEU A 138 -8.46 -8.77 -6.40
N ARG A 139 -8.77 -8.81 -7.68
CA ARG A 139 -10.10 -9.23 -8.13
C ARG A 139 -10.39 -10.66 -7.72
N GLY A 140 -11.51 -10.86 -7.04
CA GLY A 140 -12.00 -12.18 -6.71
C GLY A 140 -12.61 -12.87 -7.93
N LYS A 141 -12.79 -14.20 -7.82
CA LYS A 141 -13.48 -14.96 -8.86
C LYS A 141 -14.90 -14.39 -9.02
N ASP A 142 -15.28 -14.08 -10.25
CA ASP A 142 -16.59 -13.52 -10.60
C ASP A 142 -16.89 -12.14 -9.97
N GLU A 143 -15.91 -11.47 -9.41
CA GLU A 143 -16.09 -10.13 -8.84
C GLU A 143 -16.22 -9.10 -9.96
N LYS A 144 -17.29 -8.32 -9.89
CA LYS A 144 -17.54 -7.25 -10.85
C LYS A 144 -16.72 -6.01 -10.55
N THR A 145 -16.43 -5.22 -11.57
CA THR A 145 -15.57 -4.03 -11.45
C THR A 145 -16.09 -3.03 -10.42
N ASP A 146 -17.39 -2.76 -10.38
CA ASP A 146 -17.96 -1.85 -9.39
C ASP A 146 -17.78 -2.38 -7.96
N ALA A 147 -18.00 -3.68 -7.75
CA ALA A 147 -17.82 -4.31 -6.45
C ALA A 147 -16.35 -4.28 -6.01
N LEU A 148 -15.42 -4.50 -6.94
CA LEU A 148 -13.99 -4.42 -6.67
C LEU A 148 -13.58 -3.00 -6.22
N ASN A 149 -14.05 -1.98 -6.94
CA ASN A 149 -13.77 -0.59 -6.59
C ASN A 149 -14.37 -0.21 -5.23
N GLN A 150 -15.58 -0.66 -4.94
CA GLN A 150 -16.21 -0.43 -3.63
C GLN A 150 -15.43 -1.13 -2.51
N ARG A 151 -14.90 -2.31 -2.76
CA ARG A 151 -14.11 -3.04 -1.75
C ARG A 151 -12.82 -2.33 -1.43
N LEU A 152 -12.13 -1.76 -2.41
CA LEU A 152 -10.96 -0.93 -2.16
C LEU A 152 -11.32 0.30 -1.33
N GLN A 153 -12.38 1.02 -1.72
CA GLN A 153 -12.81 2.22 -1.02
C GLN A 153 -13.24 1.93 0.42
N ALA A 154 -13.86 0.79 0.67
CA ALA A 154 -14.24 0.38 2.01
C ALA A 154 -13.02 0.19 2.93
N GLU A 155 -11.86 -0.14 2.37
CA GLU A 155 -10.64 -0.33 3.12
C GLU A 155 -9.68 0.89 3.06
N SER A 156 -10.17 2.05 2.63
CA SER A 156 -9.33 3.24 2.48
C SER A 156 -8.66 3.65 3.79
N ASN A 157 -9.36 3.56 4.92
CA ASN A 157 -8.78 3.92 6.22
C ASN A 157 -7.61 3.01 6.58
N PHE A 158 -7.70 1.73 6.25
CA PHE A 158 -6.63 0.78 6.49
C PHE A 158 -5.38 1.14 5.67
N PHE A 159 -5.53 1.32 4.35
CA PHE A 159 -4.40 1.67 3.50
C PHE A 159 -3.80 3.02 3.87
N ASN A 160 -4.63 4.00 4.22
CA ASN A 160 -4.17 5.29 4.72
C ASN A 160 -3.33 5.12 6.00
N ALA A 161 -3.76 4.25 6.91
CA ALA A 161 -3.03 3.96 8.14
C ALA A 161 -1.65 3.34 7.86
N VAL A 162 -1.57 2.38 6.95
CA VAL A 162 -0.30 1.78 6.55
C VAL A 162 0.65 2.85 6.01
N ALA A 163 0.18 3.68 5.08
CA ALA A 163 0.99 4.74 4.48
C ALA A 163 1.45 5.77 5.51
N SER A 164 0.59 6.11 6.47
CA SER A 164 0.88 7.11 7.49
C SER A 164 1.83 6.61 8.59
N ASN A 165 2.07 5.31 8.67
CA ASN A 165 2.94 4.70 9.68
C ASN A 165 4.30 4.27 9.13
N ILE A 166 4.67 4.72 7.95
CA ILE A 166 5.99 4.46 7.38
C ILE A 166 6.95 5.54 7.87
N PHE A 167 8.06 5.12 8.45
CA PHE A 167 9.06 6.04 8.98
C PHE A 167 10.47 5.43 8.92
N VAL A 168 11.47 6.29 8.98
CA VAL A 168 12.86 5.84 9.11
C VAL A 168 13.10 5.46 10.56
N LYS A 169 13.61 4.24 10.79
CA LYS A 169 13.89 3.76 12.13
C LYS A 169 14.93 4.67 12.81
N PRO A 170 14.62 5.22 14.00
CA PRO A 170 15.59 6.09 14.69
C PRO A 170 16.84 5.29 15.12
N ALA A 171 17.95 5.99 15.27
CA ALA A 171 19.15 5.41 15.85
C ALA A 171 18.85 5.03 17.30
N SER A 172 19.13 3.79 17.66
CA SER A 172 18.93 3.27 19.02
C SER A 172 19.96 3.85 20.00
#